data_563402dc356225b2dbd79026487558b1
#
_entry.id   563402dc356225b2dbd79026487558b1
#
_cell.length_a   1.000
_cell.length_b   1.000
_cell.length_c   1.000
_cell.angle_alpha   90.00
_cell.angle_beta   90.00
_cell.angle_gamma   90.00
#
_symmetry.space_group_name_H-M   'P 1'
#
loop_
_entity.id
_entity.type
_entity.pdbx_description
1 polymer ?
#
loop_
_entity_poly.entity_id
_entity_poly.type
_entity_poly.pdbx_seq_one_letter_code
_entity_poly.pdbx_strand_id
1 'polypeptide(L)'
;MPTLGIPRENIAIISGIGCSSRFPYYMNVYGMHSIHGRATAIASGLKASRPDLSVWIVTGDGDGLSIGGNHMIHLLRRNFNVNVLLFNNQIYGLTKGQYSPTSEENKITKSTPFGSIDHPFNPLALALGADATFVARSMDRDPKHLQSMLVRANAHHGASFLEIYQNCNIFNDGAFEVFTEKATKADEALFLESGQPLVFGATRNKGIRLDGFNPVVVDLNEGFSTSDLWVHDENDIYKAQILTRMFDDPKAANHLPRPFGVFYQAVRPTYEDMMKQQIEIAKEKKPADLDRLLRGNEVWTIA
;
A
#
# COMPACT_ATOMS: atom_id res chain seq x y z
N MET A 1 13.61 -4.58 -9.85
CA MET A 1 14.83 -4.84 -9.06
C MET A 1 16.10 -4.30 -9.72
N PRO A 2 16.48 -4.62 -10.97
CA PRO A 2 17.70 -4.05 -11.59
C PRO A 2 17.73 -2.51 -11.61
N THR A 3 16.58 -1.87 -11.84
CA THR A 3 16.45 -0.40 -11.86
C THR A 3 16.65 0.28 -10.51
N LEU A 4 16.63 -0.46 -9.40
CA LEU A 4 16.83 0.11 -8.06
C LEU A 4 18.29 0.31 -7.71
N GLY A 5 19.23 -0.35 -8.42
CA GLY A 5 20.67 -0.28 -8.16
C GLY A 5 21.12 -0.87 -6.81
N ILE A 6 20.24 -1.62 -6.13
CA ILE A 6 20.53 -2.24 -4.84
C ILE A 6 21.11 -3.64 -5.09
N PRO A 7 22.24 -4.01 -4.47
CA PRO A 7 22.76 -5.36 -4.52
C PRO A 7 21.72 -6.38 -4.03
N ARG A 8 21.61 -7.52 -4.73
CA ARG A 8 20.58 -8.52 -4.43
C ARG A 8 20.65 -9.08 -3.01
N GLU A 9 21.84 -9.15 -2.43
CA GLU A 9 22.12 -9.57 -1.05
C GLU A 9 21.61 -8.56 0.00
N ASN A 10 21.28 -7.35 -0.42
CA ASN A 10 20.70 -6.32 0.46
C ASN A 10 19.18 -6.19 0.28
N ILE A 11 18.55 -7.09 -0.49
CA ILE A 11 17.10 -7.11 -0.70
C ILE A 11 16.51 -8.34 -0.02
N ALA A 12 15.47 -8.15 0.77
CA ALA A 12 14.70 -9.21 1.39
C ALA A 12 13.20 -9.07 1.07
N ILE A 13 12.59 -10.16 0.60
CA ILE A 13 11.14 -10.21 0.32
C ILE A 13 10.47 -11.08 1.38
N ILE A 14 9.55 -10.51 2.12
CA ILE A 14 8.75 -11.21 3.13
C ILE A 14 7.31 -11.30 2.61
N SER A 15 6.79 -12.50 2.50
CA SER A 15 5.42 -12.71 2.02
C SER A 15 4.53 -13.36 3.06
N GLY A 16 3.22 -13.09 2.97
CA GLY A 16 2.18 -13.78 3.72
C GLY A 16 1.71 -15.06 3.04
N ILE A 17 0.41 -15.30 3.00
CA ILE A 17 -0.21 -16.46 2.35
C ILE A 17 -1.19 -15.99 1.27
N GLY A 18 -1.13 -16.64 0.13
CA GLY A 18 -1.98 -16.40 -1.03
C GLY A 18 -1.21 -16.52 -2.34
N CYS A 19 -1.87 -16.23 -3.46
CA CYS A 19 -1.24 -16.34 -4.78
C CYS A 19 -0.06 -15.38 -4.94
N SER A 20 -0.20 -14.12 -4.51
CA SER A 20 0.87 -13.12 -4.52
C SER A 20 2.06 -13.52 -3.63
N SER A 21 1.80 -14.27 -2.57
CA SER A 21 2.82 -14.69 -1.61
C SER A 21 3.85 -15.69 -2.18
N ARG A 22 3.64 -16.18 -3.39
CA ARG A 22 4.64 -16.96 -4.13
C ARG A 22 5.80 -16.11 -4.67
N PHE A 23 5.72 -14.80 -4.55
CA PHE A 23 6.71 -13.86 -5.07
C PHE A 23 8.17 -14.19 -4.67
N PRO A 24 8.49 -14.58 -3.42
CA PRO A 24 9.84 -14.98 -3.05
C PRO A 24 10.43 -16.12 -3.86
N TYR A 25 9.60 -17.01 -4.39
CA TYR A 25 10.07 -18.14 -5.23
C TYR A 25 10.52 -17.71 -6.64
N TYR A 26 10.09 -16.53 -7.09
CA TYR A 26 10.40 -16.03 -8.43
C TYR A 26 11.51 -15.00 -8.46
N MET A 27 11.97 -14.56 -7.28
CA MET A 27 12.98 -13.50 -7.16
C MET A 27 14.31 -14.07 -6.69
N ASN A 28 15.40 -13.71 -7.39
CA ASN A 28 16.76 -14.12 -7.01
C ASN A 28 17.36 -13.16 -5.96
N VAL A 29 16.69 -13.08 -4.80
CA VAL A 29 17.06 -12.30 -3.61
C VAL A 29 16.74 -13.11 -2.36
N TYR A 30 17.06 -12.62 -1.16
CA TYR A 30 16.58 -13.26 0.06
C TYR A 30 15.06 -13.18 0.17
N GLY A 31 14.46 -14.28 0.57
CA GLY A 31 13.02 -14.37 0.69
C GLY A 31 12.57 -15.24 1.85
N MET A 32 11.45 -14.86 2.46
CA MET A 32 10.80 -15.65 3.52
C MET A 32 9.30 -15.71 3.24
N HIS A 33 8.78 -16.92 3.16
CA HIS A 33 7.35 -17.19 3.12
C HIS A 33 6.86 -17.40 4.56
N SER A 34 6.00 -16.48 5.05
CA SER A 34 5.55 -16.48 6.43
C SER A 34 4.17 -17.13 6.61
N ILE A 35 3.54 -16.92 7.76
CA ILE A 35 2.19 -17.37 8.06
C ILE A 35 1.17 -16.32 7.61
N HIS A 36 -0.07 -16.72 7.37
CA HIS A 36 -1.17 -15.88 6.93
C HIS A 36 -1.32 -14.61 7.78
N GLY A 37 -1.26 -13.46 7.12
CA GLY A 37 -1.36 -12.14 7.73
C GLY A 37 -0.20 -11.74 8.65
N ARG A 38 0.97 -12.39 8.57
CA ARG A 38 2.11 -12.11 9.46
C ARG A 38 3.33 -11.50 8.78
N ALA A 39 3.29 -11.31 7.46
CA ALA A 39 4.40 -10.75 6.70
C ALA A 39 4.86 -9.38 7.27
N THR A 40 3.92 -8.51 7.60
CA THR A 40 4.19 -7.17 8.15
C THR A 40 4.85 -7.23 9.54
N ALA A 41 4.43 -8.16 10.40
CA ALA A 41 5.04 -8.33 11.72
C ALA A 41 6.48 -8.85 11.62
N ILE A 42 6.72 -9.85 10.77
CA ILE A 42 8.05 -10.45 10.56
C ILE A 42 8.98 -9.42 9.90
N ALA A 43 8.50 -8.70 8.89
CA ALA A 43 9.26 -7.64 8.22
C ALA A 43 9.66 -6.51 9.19
N SER A 44 8.78 -6.14 10.13
CA SER A 44 9.09 -5.16 11.18
C SER A 44 10.27 -5.64 12.04
N GLY A 45 10.26 -6.91 12.46
CA GLY A 45 11.35 -7.50 13.22
C GLY A 45 12.66 -7.58 12.42
N LEU A 46 12.59 -7.97 11.15
CA LEU A 46 13.76 -7.98 10.26
C LEU A 46 14.34 -6.57 10.11
N LYS A 47 13.50 -5.57 9.84
CA LYS A 47 13.97 -4.19 9.65
C LYS A 47 14.56 -3.59 10.93
N ALA A 48 13.99 -3.90 12.09
CA ALA A 48 14.51 -3.48 13.38
C ALA A 48 15.90 -4.10 13.68
N SER A 49 16.15 -5.35 13.25
CA SER A 49 17.42 -6.05 13.47
C SER A 49 18.47 -5.79 12.38
N ARG A 50 18.04 -5.51 11.16
CA ARG A 50 18.88 -5.25 9.98
C ARG A 50 18.37 -4.01 9.23
N PRO A 51 18.63 -2.80 9.76
CA PRO A 51 18.15 -1.55 9.18
C PRO A 51 18.75 -1.22 7.80
N ASP A 52 19.86 -1.88 7.45
CA ASP A 52 20.56 -1.75 6.18
C ASP A 52 19.84 -2.41 5.00
N LEU A 53 18.95 -3.39 5.26
CA LEU A 53 18.25 -4.11 4.20
C LEU A 53 17.11 -3.30 3.57
N SER A 54 16.98 -3.42 2.24
CA SER A 54 15.76 -3.04 1.53
C SER A 54 14.72 -4.17 1.68
N VAL A 55 13.73 -3.94 2.53
CA VAL A 55 12.72 -4.95 2.89
C VAL A 55 11.42 -4.69 2.11
N TRP A 56 10.96 -5.71 1.41
CA TRP A 56 9.75 -5.71 0.62
C TRP A 56 8.75 -6.72 1.18
N ILE A 57 7.54 -6.26 1.43
CA ILE A 57 6.43 -7.08 1.92
C ILE A 57 5.48 -7.33 0.77
N VAL A 58 5.19 -8.60 0.49
CA VAL A 58 4.22 -9.00 -0.53
C VAL A 58 3.04 -9.68 0.14
N THR A 59 1.86 -9.12 -0.04
CA THR A 59 0.63 -9.60 0.56
C THR A 59 -0.56 -9.43 -0.39
N GLY A 60 -1.56 -10.27 -0.29
CA GLY A 60 -2.84 -10.10 -0.96
C GLY A 60 -3.81 -9.27 -0.10
N ASP A 61 -4.89 -8.81 -0.71
CA ASP A 61 -5.96 -8.09 -0.02
C ASP A 61 -6.57 -8.89 1.13
N GLY A 62 -6.86 -10.16 0.92
CA GLY A 62 -7.35 -11.05 1.97
C GLY A 62 -6.33 -11.34 3.07
N ASP A 63 -5.06 -11.47 2.72
CA ASP A 63 -3.97 -11.73 3.67
C ASP A 63 -3.65 -10.49 4.51
N GLY A 64 -3.47 -9.35 3.86
CA GLY A 64 -3.03 -8.11 4.50
C GLY A 64 -4.12 -7.34 5.25
N LEU A 65 -5.37 -7.38 4.77
CA LEU A 65 -6.47 -6.55 5.28
C LEU A 65 -7.46 -7.31 6.17
N SER A 66 -7.49 -8.66 6.11
CA SER A 66 -8.28 -9.48 7.01
C SER A 66 -7.45 -9.83 8.25
N ILE A 67 -6.94 -11.07 8.34
CA ILE A 67 -6.17 -11.52 9.50
C ILE A 67 -4.87 -10.72 9.75
N GLY A 68 -4.33 -10.07 8.70
CA GLY A 68 -3.14 -9.22 8.79
C GLY A 68 -3.40 -7.76 9.17
N GLY A 69 -4.66 -7.32 9.22
CA GLY A 69 -5.03 -5.90 9.36
C GLY A 69 -4.40 -5.20 10.56
N ASN A 70 -4.41 -5.85 11.74
CA ASN A 70 -3.79 -5.29 12.93
C ASN A 70 -2.28 -5.04 12.75
N HIS A 71 -1.56 -5.99 12.17
CA HIS A 71 -0.11 -5.86 11.94
C HIS A 71 0.21 -4.81 10.85
N MET A 72 -0.65 -4.69 9.84
CA MET A 72 -0.55 -3.66 8.81
C MET A 72 -0.64 -2.26 9.43
N ILE A 73 -1.69 -2.00 10.23
CA ILE A 73 -1.88 -0.73 10.94
C ILE A 73 -0.65 -0.39 11.79
N HIS A 74 -0.15 -1.34 12.57
CA HIS A 74 0.99 -1.11 13.45
C HIS A 74 2.32 -0.91 12.71
N LEU A 75 2.53 -1.54 11.56
CA LEU A 75 3.70 -1.31 10.72
C LEU A 75 3.67 0.12 10.15
N LEU A 76 2.54 0.54 9.58
CA LEU A 76 2.39 1.85 8.96
C LEU A 76 2.53 2.99 9.98
N ARG A 77 1.80 2.92 11.12
CA ARG A 77 1.89 3.96 12.15
C ARG A 77 3.27 4.12 12.78
N ARG A 78 4.05 3.03 12.86
CA ARG A 78 5.43 3.05 13.36
C ARG A 78 6.43 3.57 12.33
N ASN A 79 6.03 3.63 11.09
CA ASN A 79 6.86 4.12 9.99
C ASN A 79 8.19 3.34 9.83
N PHE A 80 8.14 2.02 9.81
CA PHE A 80 9.30 1.22 9.42
C PHE A 80 9.67 1.51 7.97
N ASN A 81 10.96 1.68 7.66
CA ASN A 81 11.42 1.89 6.29
C ASN A 81 11.34 0.59 5.47
N VAL A 82 10.15 0.27 5.00
CA VAL A 82 9.81 -0.94 4.24
C VAL A 82 8.82 -0.63 3.12
N ASN A 83 8.79 -1.48 2.10
CA ASN A 83 7.87 -1.35 0.98
C ASN A 83 6.77 -2.41 1.08
N VAL A 84 5.53 -2.01 1.27
CA VAL A 84 4.35 -2.90 1.27
C VAL A 84 3.73 -2.90 -0.11
N LEU A 85 3.69 -4.08 -0.75
CA LEU A 85 2.98 -4.34 -2.00
C LEU A 85 1.72 -5.12 -1.69
N LEU A 86 0.57 -4.45 -1.75
CA LEU A 86 -0.74 -5.05 -1.58
C LEU A 86 -1.31 -5.43 -2.95
N PHE A 87 -1.26 -6.69 -3.32
CA PHE A 87 -1.90 -7.20 -4.54
C PHE A 87 -3.40 -7.39 -4.28
N ASN A 88 -4.19 -6.50 -4.83
CA ASN A 88 -5.64 -6.51 -4.68
C ASN A 88 -6.28 -7.13 -5.92
N ASN A 89 -6.89 -8.30 -5.78
CA ASN A 89 -7.65 -8.97 -6.82
C ASN A 89 -9.10 -9.29 -6.41
N GLN A 90 -9.54 -8.74 -5.28
CA GLN A 90 -10.92 -8.84 -4.76
C GLN A 90 -11.41 -10.28 -4.58
N ILE A 91 -10.50 -11.23 -4.31
CA ILE A 91 -10.88 -12.65 -4.11
C ILE A 91 -9.81 -13.42 -3.33
N TYR A 92 -10.22 -14.36 -2.49
CA TYR A 92 -9.32 -15.39 -1.97
C TYR A 92 -9.08 -16.45 -3.06
N GLY A 93 -8.05 -16.27 -3.90
CA GLY A 93 -7.76 -17.18 -5.01
C GLY A 93 -7.18 -18.53 -4.56
N LEU A 94 -6.24 -18.52 -3.60
CA LEU A 94 -5.57 -19.75 -3.13
C LEU A 94 -6.55 -20.76 -2.54
N THR A 95 -7.57 -20.32 -1.82
CA THR A 95 -8.60 -21.14 -1.20
C THR A 95 -9.81 -21.42 -2.09
N LYS A 96 -9.69 -21.12 -3.39
CA LYS A 96 -10.60 -21.43 -4.48
C LYS A 96 -11.86 -20.55 -4.56
N GLY A 97 -11.73 -19.25 -4.27
CA GLY A 97 -12.70 -18.26 -4.71
C GLY A 97 -13.73 -17.83 -3.69
N GLN A 98 -13.37 -17.68 -2.42
CA GLN A 98 -14.19 -16.98 -1.44
C GLN A 98 -14.04 -15.47 -1.65
N TYR A 99 -15.08 -14.69 -1.32
CA TYR A 99 -14.96 -13.23 -1.33
C TYR A 99 -13.93 -12.77 -0.29
N SER A 100 -13.21 -11.71 -0.62
CA SER A 100 -12.17 -11.09 0.20
C SER A 100 -12.70 -9.78 0.82
N PRO A 101 -11.97 -9.14 1.74
CA PRO A 101 -12.40 -7.86 2.32
C PRO A 101 -12.64 -6.75 1.31
N THR A 102 -12.00 -6.81 0.13
CA THR A 102 -12.14 -5.80 -0.93
C THR A 102 -13.12 -6.21 -2.03
N SER A 103 -13.74 -7.38 -1.93
CA SER A 103 -14.77 -7.83 -2.87
C SER A 103 -15.96 -6.88 -2.89
N GLU A 104 -16.55 -6.69 -4.06
CA GLU A 104 -17.76 -5.88 -4.25
C GLU A 104 -18.92 -6.42 -3.39
N GLU A 105 -19.81 -5.53 -2.96
CA GLU A 105 -21.08 -5.95 -2.35
C GLU A 105 -21.87 -6.85 -3.30
N ASN A 106 -22.59 -7.78 -2.74
CA ASN A 106 -23.37 -8.79 -3.48
C ASN A 106 -22.52 -9.72 -4.37
N LYS A 107 -21.22 -9.85 -4.10
CA LYS A 107 -20.34 -10.79 -4.81
C LYS A 107 -20.80 -12.22 -4.59
N ILE A 108 -21.27 -12.87 -5.66
CA ILE A 108 -21.66 -14.28 -5.63
C ILE A 108 -20.42 -15.15 -5.75
N THR A 109 -20.25 -16.06 -4.79
CA THR A 109 -19.21 -17.09 -4.78
C THR A 109 -19.81 -18.43 -4.35
N LYS A 110 -19.01 -19.50 -4.41
CA LYS A 110 -19.48 -20.82 -3.92
C LYS A 110 -19.86 -20.82 -2.43
N SER A 111 -19.20 -19.98 -1.63
CA SER A 111 -19.48 -19.85 -0.19
C SER A 111 -20.54 -18.78 0.13
N THR A 112 -20.85 -17.91 -0.81
CA THR A 112 -21.86 -16.85 -0.69
C THR A 112 -22.82 -16.87 -1.88
N PRO A 113 -23.69 -17.89 -1.99
CA PRO A 113 -24.56 -18.09 -3.15
C PRO A 113 -25.62 -16.98 -3.32
N PHE A 114 -25.90 -16.22 -2.27
CA PHE A 114 -26.83 -15.09 -2.28
C PHE A 114 -26.13 -13.72 -2.32
N GLY A 115 -24.81 -13.70 -2.54
CA GLY A 115 -23.99 -12.50 -2.53
C GLY A 115 -23.35 -12.20 -1.17
N SER A 116 -22.23 -11.48 -1.20
CA SER A 116 -21.59 -10.96 0.01
C SER A 116 -22.37 -9.76 0.56
N ILE A 117 -22.42 -9.63 1.89
CA ILE A 117 -23.10 -8.52 2.58
C ILE A 117 -22.12 -7.51 3.20
N ASP A 118 -20.82 -7.78 3.09
CA ASP A 118 -19.79 -6.91 3.61
C ASP A 118 -19.56 -5.72 2.68
N HIS A 119 -19.37 -4.54 3.29
CA HIS A 119 -18.96 -3.35 2.54
C HIS A 119 -17.47 -3.45 2.14
N PRO A 120 -17.11 -3.17 0.87
CA PRO A 120 -15.72 -3.28 0.41
C PRO A 120 -14.74 -2.42 1.20
N PHE A 121 -13.65 -3.03 1.63
CA PHE A 121 -12.57 -2.34 2.32
C PHE A 121 -11.85 -1.37 1.37
N ASN A 122 -11.60 -0.15 1.82
CA ASN A 122 -10.80 0.84 1.08
C ASN A 122 -9.36 0.82 1.62
N PRO A 123 -8.41 0.17 0.91
CA PRO A 123 -7.05 -0.03 1.42
C PRO A 123 -6.27 1.26 1.63
N LEU A 124 -6.45 2.26 0.74
CA LEU A 124 -5.73 3.52 0.84
C LEU A 124 -6.25 4.39 1.98
N ALA A 125 -7.57 4.38 2.21
CA ALA A 125 -8.15 5.07 3.34
C ALA A 125 -7.66 4.50 4.67
N LEU A 126 -7.51 3.16 4.77
CA LEU A 126 -6.89 2.51 5.92
C LEU A 126 -5.43 2.95 6.09
N ALA A 127 -4.65 2.94 5.02
CA ALA A 127 -3.24 3.30 5.06
C ALA A 127 -3.04 4.75 5.53
N LEU A 128 -3.83 5.69 5.02
CA LEU A 128 -3.83 7.08 5.49
C LEU A 128 -4.33 7.21 6.93
N GLY A 129 -5.37 6.47 7.30
CA GLY A 129 -5.88 6.43 8.68
C GLY A 129 -4.90 5.82 9.69
N ALA A 130 -3.94 5.02 9.21
CA ALA A 130 -2.83 4.49 10.00
C ALA A 130 -1.56 5.37 9.93
N ASP A 131 -1.66 6.60 9.43
CA ASP A 131 -0.57 7.56 9.28
C ASP A 131 0.62 7.03 8.43
N ALA A 132 0.34 6.28 7.37
CA ALA A 132 1.37 5.88 6.41
C ALA A 132 2.00 7.12 5.76
N THR A 133 3.32 7.09 5.57
CA THR A 133 4.07 8.24 5.04
C THR A 133 4.26 8.22 3.53
N PHE A 134 3.88 7.13 2.86
CA PHE A 134 3.77 7.04 1.40
C PHE A 134 2.61 6.13 1.05
N VAL A 135 1.64 6.64 0.29
CA VAL A 135 0.45 5.90 -0.12
C VAL A 135 0.24 6.07 -1.62
N ALA A 136 0.19 4.96 -2.35
CA ALA A 136 0.05 4.97 -3.80
C ALA A 136 -0.83 3.82 -4.30
N ARG A 137 -1.37 3.97 -5.53
CA ARG A 137 -2.08 2.91 -6.26
C ARG A 137 -1.55 2.78 -7.68
N SER A 138 -1.46 1.54 -8.15
CA SER A 138 -1.12 1.20 -9.53
C SER A 138 -1.92 -0.02 -9.99
N MET A 139 -1.64 -0.51 -11.20
CA MET A 139 -2.28 -1.69 -11.77
C MET A 139 -1.24 -2.55 -12.51
N ASP A 140 -1.46 -3.85 -12.55
CA ASP A 140 -0.59 -4.82 -13.23
C ASP A 140 -0.58 -4.66 -14.77
N ARG A 141 -1.70 -4.19 -15.33
CA ARG A 141 -1.89 -3.95 -16.78
C ARG A 141 -1.19 -2.68 -17.29
N ASP A 142 -0.55 -1.89 -16.41
CA ASP A 142 0.30 -0.75 -16.77
C ASP A 142 1.71 -0.91 -16.19
N PRO A 143 2.57 -1.72 -16.83
CA PRO A 143 3.91 -2.00 -16.29
C PRO A 143 4.80 -0.78 -16.14
N LYS A 144 4.63 0.25 -16.99
CA LYS A 144 5.43 1.50 -16.91
C LYS A 144 5.04 2.31 -15.69
N HIS A 145 3.75 2.50 -15.47
CA HIS A 145 3.23 3.19 -14.30
C HIS A 145 3.59 2.43 -13.02
N LEU A 146 3.39 1.10 -12.99
CA LEU A 146 3.74 0.27 -11.86
C LEU A 146 5.25 0.36 -11.54
N GLN A 147 6.12 0.29 -12.54
CA GLN A 147 7.56 0.42 -12.35
C GLN A 147 7.92 1.79 -11.73
N SER A 148 7.30 2.87 -12.20
CA SER A 148 7.50 4.21 -11.63
C SER A 148 7.10 4.25 -10.15
N MET A 149 5.94 3.67 -9.79
CA MET A 149 5.48 3.62 -8.40
C MET A 149 6.40 2.78 -7.51
N LEU A 150 6.91 1.65 -8.01
CA LEU A 150 7.87 0.82 -7.27
C LEU A 150 9.19 1.55 -7.00
N VAL A 151 9.69 2.30 -7.99
CA VAL A 151 10.91 3.13 -7.82
C VAL A 151 10.68 4.22 -6.77
N ARG A 152 9.55 4.92 -6.86
CA ARG A 152 9.18 5.97 -5.90
C ARG A 152 8.98 5.42 -4.49
N ALA A 153 8.30 4.28 -4.35
CA ALA A 153 8.12 3.61 -3.06
C ALA A 153 9.48 3.26 -2.41
N ASN A 154 10.41 2.72 -3.20
CA ASN A 154 11.75 2.39 -2.69
C ASN A 154 12.60 3.63 -2.36
N ALA A 155 12.40 4.74 -3.04
CA ALA A 155 13.12 5.99 -2.77
C ALA A 155 12.60 6.71 -1.50
N HIS A 156 11.39 6.39 -1.07
CA HIS A 156 10.81 6.95 0.15
C HIS A 156 11.49 6.37 1.39
N HIS A 157 11.86 7.22 2.34
CA HIS A 157 12.43 6.82 3.63
C HIS A 157 11.33 6.74 4.69
N GLY A 158 10.72 5.57 4.81
CA GLY A 158 9.58 5.30 5.68
C GLY A 158 8.73 4.15 5.18
N ALA A 159 7.53 4.00 5.73
CA ALA A 159 6.58 2.96 5.33
C ALA A 159 5.88 3.33 4.03
N SER A 160 6.22 2.65 2.94
CA SER A 160 5.54 2.78 1.65
C SER A 160 4.42 1.75 1.54
N PHE A 161 3.21 2.20 1.22
CA PHE A 161 2.06 1.37 0.93
C PHE A 161 1.63 1.56 -0.53
N LEU A 162 1.82 0.51 -1.34
CA LEU A 162 1.42 0.49 -2.74
C LEU A 162 0.36 -0.58 -2.97
N GLU A 163 -0.86 -0.16 -3.26
CA GLU A 163 -1.92 -1.03 -3.75
C GLU A 163 -1.75 -1.28 -5.25
N ILE A 164 -1.80 -2.54 -5.66
CA ILE A 164 -1.67 -2.97 -7.05
C ILE A 164 -2.94 -3.72 -7.44
N TYR A 165 -3.74 -3.13 -8.31
CA TYR A 165 -4.89 -3.80 -8.90
C TYR A 165 -4.42 -4.91 -9.82
N GLN A 166 -4.91 -6.12 -9.56
CA GLN A 166 -4.51 -7.32 -10.28
C GLN A 166 -5.73 -8.15 -10.67
N ASN A 167 -5.77 -8.64 -11.91
CA ASN A 167 -6.79 -9.59 -12.32
C ASN A 167 -6.52 -10.99 -11.75
N CYS A 168 -7.58 -11.70 -11.39
CA CYS A 168 -7.53 -13.13 -11.08
C CYS A 168 -8.31 -13.90 -12.14
N ASN A 169 -7.62 -14.35 -13.20
CA ASN A 169 -8.23 -15.02 -14.36
C ASN A 169 -8.88 -16.39 -14.06
N ILE A 170 -8.82 -16.88 -12.81
CA ILE A 170 -9.40 -18.17 -12.42
C ILE A 170 -10.68 -17.99 -11.59
N PHE A 171 -10.69 -17.07 -10.63
CA PHE A 171 -11.78 -16.95 -9.67
C PHE A 171 -12.48 -15.59 -9.69
N ASN A 172 -11.88 -14.58 -10.32
CA ASN A 172 -12.43 -13.23 -10.42
C ASN A 172 -11.94 -12.56 -11.71
N ASP A 173 -12.16 -13.22 -12.84
CA ASP A 173 -11.75 -12.69 -14.15
C ASP A 173 -12.55 -11.43 -14.47
N GLY A 174 -11.87 -10.43 -15.03
CA GLY A 174 -12.44 -9.12 -15.29
C GLY A 174 -12.43 -8.17 -14.08
N ALA A 175 -11.87 -8.57 -12.94
CA ALA A 175 -11.68 -7.64 -11.82
C ALA A 175 -10.88 -6.43 -12.29
N PHE A 176 -11.42 -5.23 -12.02
CA PHE A 176 -10.82 -3.96 -12.43
C PHE A 176 -10.71 -3.72 -13.94
N GLU A 177 -11.37 -4.54 -14.78
CA GLU A 177 -11.32 -4.41 -16.25
C GLU A 177 -11.68 -2.99 -16.70
N VAL A 178 -12.67 -2.37 -16.09
CA VAL A 178 -13.11 -1.00 -16.38
C VAL A 178 -11.98 0.05 -16.25
N PHE A 179 -11.01 -0.17 -15.37
CA PHE A 179 -9.84 0.71 -15.18
C PHE A 179 -8.63 0.31 -16.02
N THR A 180 -8.62 -0.86 -16.62
CA THR A 180 -7.44 -1.43 -17.28
C THR A 180 -7.59 -1.57 -18.79
N GLU A 181 -8.80 -1.73 -19.31
CA GLU A 181 -9.06 -1.88 -20.74
C GLU A 181 -8.97 -0.54 -21.49
N LYS A 182 -8.43 -0.57 -22.72
CA LYS A 182 -8.19 0.64 -23.52
C LYS A 182 -9.47 1.44 -23.80
N ALA A 183 -10.61 0.77 -23.90
CA ALA A 183 -11.89 1.40 -24.23
C ALA A 183 -12.43 2.29 -23.10
N THR A 184 -12.15 1.96 -21.86
CA THR A 184 -12.75 2.58 -20.66
C THR A 184 -11.72 3.30 -19.78
N LYS A 185 -10.47 2.82 -19.77
CA LYS A 185 -9.41 3.34 -18.89
C LYS A 185 -9.29 4.86 -18.89
N ALA A 186 -9.40 5.48 -20.04
CA ALA A 186 -9.20 6.94 -20.17
C ALA A 186 -10.29 7.74 -19.45
N ASP A 187 -11.51 7.22 -19.36
CA ASP A 187 -12.66 7.85 -18.72
C ASP A 187 -12.83 7.44 -17.25
N GLU A 188 -12.29 6.29 -16.86
CA GLU A 188 -12.50 5.68 -15.55
C GLU A 188 -11.27 5.75 -14.63
N ALA A 189 -10.08 5.95 -15.18
CA ALA A 189 -8.85 6.08 -14.42
C ALA A 189 -8.31 7.51 -14.45
N LEU A 190 -8.05 8.07 -13.27
CA LEU A 190 -7.44 9.39 -13.09
C LEU A 190 -5.99 9.21 -12.63
N PHE A 191 -5.03 9.55 -13.49
CA PHE A 191 -3.60 9.47 -13.13
C PHE A 191 -3.14 10.75 -12.44
N LEU A 192 -2.62 10.58 -11.22
CA LEU A 192 -2.17 11.66 -10.35
C LEU A 192 -0.72 12.04 -10.70
N GLU A 193 -0.50 13.33 -10.96
CA GLU A 193 0.82 13.92 -11.12
C GLU A 193 0.93 15.16 -10.22
N SER A 194 1.94 15.20 -9.36
CA SER A 194 2.12 16.30 -8.41
C SER A 194 2.28 17.64 -9.12
N GLY A 195 1.56 18.66 -8.65
CA GLY A 195 1.54 20.00 -9.25
C GLY A 195 0.71 20.12 -10.52
N GLN A 196 0.04 19.05 -10.99
CA GLN A 196 -0.80 19.08 -12.17
C GLN A 196 -2.30 19.11 -11.82
N PRO A 197 -3.11 19.80 -12.65
CA PRO A 197 -4.56 19.74 -12.50
C PRO A 197 -5.07 18.32 -12.81
N LEU A 198 -6.11 17.90 -12.09
CA LEU A 198 -6.72 16.58 -12.25
C LEU A 198 -7.56 16.54 -13.52
N VAL A 199 -6.97 16.08 -14.62
CA VAL A 199 -7.59 15.99 -15.95
C VAL A 199 -7.61 14.54 -16.40
N PHE A 200 -8.75 14.09 -16.95
CA PHE A 200 -8.95 12.73 -17.47
C PHE A 200 -9.88 12.73 -18.69
N GLY A 201 -10.26 11.55 -19.17
CA GLY A 201 -11.08 11.38 -20.36
C GLY A 201 -10.25 11.12 -21.62
N ALA A 202 -10.83 10.41 -22.59
CA ALA A 202 -10.16 10.02 -23.83
C ALA A 202 -9.62 11.22 -24.63
N THR A 203 -10.33 12.35 -24.60
CA THR A 203 -9.93 13.62 -25.22
C THR A 203 -9.36 14.63 -24.23
N ARG A 204 -9.12 14.24 -22.98
CA ARG A 204 -8.65 15.11 -21.88
C ARG A 204 -9.55 16.33 -21.65
N ASN A 205 -10.82 16.17 -21.86
CA ASN A 205 -11.84 17.22 -21.72
C ASN A 205 -12.57 17.21 -20.38
N LYS A 206 -12.33 16.22 -19.53
CA LYS A 206 -12.91 16.12 -18.18
C LYS A 206 -11.89 16.50 -17.12
N GLY A 207 -12.34 17.17 -16.07
CA GLY A 207 -11.52 17.51 -14.94
C GLY A 207 -12.24 17.37 -13.61
N ILE A 208 -11.47 17.31 -12.52
CA ILE A 208 -12.01 17.32 -11.16
C ILE A 208 -11.84 18.72 -10.57
N ARG A 209 -12.94 19.30 -10.12
CA ARG A 209 -12.98 20.51 -9.30
C ARG A 209 -13.46 20.17 -7.89
N LEU A 210 -13.04 20.93 -6.89
CA LEU A 210 -13.60 20.84 -5.55
C LEU A 210 -14.74 21.87 -5.41
N ASP A 211 -15.92 21.40 -5.03
CA ASP A 211 -17.01 22.22 -4.55
C ASP A 211 -17.08 22.06 -3.01
N GLY A 212 -16.44 23.00 -2.29
CA GLY A 212 -16.10 22.81 -0.91
C GLY A 212 -15.12 21.62 -0.75
N PHE A 213 -15.56 20.55 -0.09
CA PHE A 213 -14.79 19.31 0.05
C PHE A 213 -15.22 18.20 -0.91
N ASN A 214 -16.23 18.46 -1.76
CA ASN A 214 -16.78 17.46 -2.65
C ASN A 214 -16.08 17.52 -4.02
N PRO A 215 -15.43 16.45 -4.48
CA PRO A 215 -14.92 16.37 -5.83
C PRO A 215 -16.10 16.28 -6.82
N VAL A 216 -16.08 17.09 -7.86
CA VAL A 216 -17.09 17.09 -8.92
C VAL A 216 -16.40 17.02 -10.27
N VAL A 217 -16.99 16.26 -11.20
CA VAL A 217 -16.54 16.19 -12.59
C VAL A 217 -17.07 17.42 -13.33
N VAL A 218 -16.19 18.09 -14.07
CA VAL A 218 -16.55 19.20 -14.97
C VAL A 218 -16.05 18.92 -16.38
N ASP A 219 -16.79 19.38 -17.41
CA ASP A 219 -16.35 19.31 -18.80
C ASP A 219 -15.68 20.63 -19.21
N LEU A 220 -14.43 20.54 -19.68
CA LEU A 220 -13.64 21.70 -20.11
C LEU A 220 -14.18 22.34 -21.40
N ASN A 221 -15.07 21.66 -22.12
CA ASN A 221 -15.75 22.24 -23.27
C ASN A 221 -16.99 23.08 -22.87
N GLU A 222 -17.41 23.02 -21.59
CA GLU A 222 -18.60 23.69 -21.06
C GLU A 222 -18.26 24.93 -20.22
N GLY A 223 -17.22 25.66 -20.59
CA GLY A 223 -16.85 26.95 -19.97
C GLY A 223 -15.94 26.86 -18.76
N PHE A 224 -15.42 25.69 -18.43
CA PHE A 224 -14.37 25.49 -17.45
C PHE A 224 -12.99 25.46 -18.12
N SER A 225 -11.97 25.84 -17.37
CA SER A 225 -10.57 25.79 -17.79
C SER A 225 -9.73 24.98 -16.80
N THR A 226 -8.51 24.65 -17.17
CA THR A 226 -7.58 23.92 -16.28
C THR A 226 -7.26 24.67 -15.01
N SER A 227 -7.40 26.02 -14.98
CA SER A 227 -7.21 26.85 -13.78
C SER A 227 -8.33 26.70 -12.75
N ASP A 228 -9.49 26.17 -13.14
CA ASP A 228 -10.64 25.93 -12.25
C ASP A 228 -10.54 24.56 -11.56
N LEU A 229 -9.62 23.71 -12.01
CA LEU A 229 -9.49 22.34 -11.54
C LEU A 229 -8.67 22.24 -10.26
N TRP A 230 -8.93 21.17 -9.55
CA TRP A 230 -8.12 20.76 -8.42
C TRP A 230 -6.71 20.36 -8.86
N VAL A 231 -5.70 21.06 -8.34
CA VAL A 231 -4.29 20.72 -8.54
C VAL A 231 -3.87 19.72 -7.47
N HIS A 232 -3.29 18.60 -7.91
CA HIS A 232 -2.81 17.55 -7.02
C HIS A 232 -1.56 18.00 -6.25
N ASP A 233 -1.56 17.76 -4.95
CA ASP A 233 -0.41 17.95 -4.06
C ASP A 233 -0.23 16.69 -3.21
N GLU A 234 0.85 15.98 -3.45
CA GLU A 234 1.19 14.74 -2.76
C GLU A 234 1.53 14.93 -1.27
N ASN A 235 1.76 16.17 -0.82
CA ASN A 235 2.08 16.47 0.57
C ASN A 235 0.84 16.91 1.39
N ASP A 236 -0.30 17.09 0.73
CA ASP A 236 -1.53 17.51 1.38
C ASP A 236 -2.35 16.29 1.84
N ILE A 237 -2.28 15.98 3.14
CA ILE A 237 -3.00 14.85 3.75
C ILE A 237 -4.52 15.00 3.63
N TYR A 238 -5.06 16.21 3.69
CA TYR A 238 -6.52 16.44 3.61
C TYR A 238 -7.03 16.15 2.21
N LYS A 239 -6.31 16.64 1.19
CA LYS A 239 -6.62 16.31 -0.20
C LYS A 239 -6.45 14.81 -0.50
N ALA A 240 -5.43 14.17 0.06
CA ALA A 240 -5.25 12.72 -0.05
C ALA A 240 -6.43 11.95 0.54
N GLN A 241 -6.98 12.38 1.69
CA GLN A 241 -8.19 11.78 2.27
C GLN A 241 -9.40 11.90 1.33
N ILE A 242 -9.59 13.04 0.66
CA ILE A 242 -10.66 13.23 -0.31
C ILE A 242 -10.44 12.29 -1.51
N LEU A 243 -9.21 12.21 -2.06
CA LEU A 243 -8.87 11.32 -3.17
C LEU A 243 -9.18 9.85 -2.87
N THR A 244 -8.93 9.38 -1.63
CA THR A 244 -9.26 8.00 -1.27
C THR A 244 -10.77 7.73 -1.27
N ARG A 245 -11.62 8.76 -1.12
CA ARG A 245 -13.08 8.63 -1.20
C ARG A 245 -13.61 8.57 -2.62
N MET A 246 -12.81 8.87 -3.63
CA MET A 246 -13.11 8.57 -5.03
C MET A 246 -12.96 7.06 -5.26
N PHE A 247 -13.83 6.30 -4.61
CA PHE A 247 -13.80 4.82 -4.52
C PHE A 247 -15.17 4.20 -4.84
N ASP A 248 -16.00 4.95 -5.56
CA ASP A 248 -17.35 4.53 -5.92
C ASP A 248 -17.36 3.27 -6.81
N ASP A 249 -18.48 2.56 -6.80
CA ASP A 249 -18.73 1.51 -7.77
C ASP A 249 -18.79 2.15 -9.18
N PRO A 250 -17.94 1.74 -10.12
CA PRO A 250 -17.94 2.29 -11.48
C PRO A 250 -19.24 2.02 -12.25
N LYS A 251 -20.12 1.16 -11.74
CA LYS A 251 -21.46 0.92 -12.29
C LYS A 251 -22.51 1.92 -11.78
N ALA A 252 -22.18 2.68 -10.72
CA ALA A 252 -23.09 3.70 -10.20
C ALA A 252 -23.21 4.89 -11.16
N ALA A 253 -24.40 5.46 -11.26
CA ALA A 253 -24.60 6.69 -12.01
C ALA A 253 -23.82 7.84 -11.34
N ASN A 254 -23.14 8.66 -12.16
CA ASN A 254 -22.34 9.81 -11.69
C ASN A 254 -21.18 9.45 -10.76
N HIS A 255 -20.61 8.25 -10.89
CA HIS A 255 -19.40 7.86 -10.15
C HIS A 255 -18.21 8.75 -10.54
N LEU A 256 -17.26 8.88 -9.61
CA LEU A 256 -16.00 9.57 -9.83
C LEU A 256 -14.96 8.61 -10.45
N PRO A 257 -14.04 9.10 -11.29
CA PRO A 257 -12.95 8.26 -11.80
C PRO A 257 -12.06 7.76 -10.66
N ARG A 258 -11.51 6.57 -10.79
CA ARG A 258 -10.60 5.97 -9.81
C ARG A 258 -9.21 6.58 -9.90
N PRO A 259 -8.66 7.19 -8.81
CA PRO A 259 -7.30 7.74 -8.83
C PRO A 259 -6.21 6.66 -8.80
N PHE A 260 -5.14 6.87 -9.59
CA PHE A 260 -3.91 6.08 -9.64
C PHE A 260 -2.69 7.01 -9.57
N GLY A 261 -1.65 6.61 -8.88
CA GLY A 261 -0.46 7.41 -8.64
C GLY A 261 -0.15 7.51 -7.16
N VAL A 262 0.65 8.50 -6.77
CA VAL A 262 0.94 8.80 -5.37
C VAL A 262 -0.14 9.72 -4.83
N PHE A 263 -0.85 9.28 -3.80
CA PHE A 263 -1.88 10.04 -3.10
C PHE A 263 -1.28 10.96 -2.04
N TYR A 264 -0.27 10.44 -1.34
CA TYR A 264 0.36 11.13 -0.23
C TYR A 264 1.81 10.71 -0.05
N GLN A 265 2.67 11.67 0.30
CA GLN A 265 4.00 11.41 0.81
C GLN A 265 4.38 12.46 1.86
N ALA A 266 5.09 12.03 2.90
CA ALA A 266 5.58 12.90 3.96
C ALA A 266 6.88 12.36 4.56
N VAL A 267 7.70 13.25 5.07
CA VAL A 267 8.93 12.88 5.78
C VAL A 267 8.63 12.76 7.28
N ARG A 268 8.91 11.60 7.85
CA ARG A 268 8.82 11.33 9.28
C ARG A 268 9.96 10.39 9.69
N PRO A 269 10.56 10.55 10.89
CA PRO A 269 11.59 9.62 11.38
C PRO A 269 11.10 8.18 11.37
N THR A 270 11.96 7.24 10.98
CA THR A 270 11.63 5.82 10.98
C THR A 270 11.76 5.21 12.38
N TYR A 271 11.05 4.12 12.62
CA TYR A 271 11.10 3.43 13.92
C TYR A 271 12.49 2.92 14.24
N GLU A 272 13.17 2.29 13.28
CA GLU A 272 14.52 1.74 13.47
C GLU A 272 15.57 2.82 13.70
N ASP A 273 15.46 4.00 13.07
CA ASP A 273 16.38 5.12 13.30
C ASP A 273 16.20 5.67 14.71
N MET A 274 14.96 5.86 15.17
CA MET A 274 14.68 6.30 16.53
C MET A 274 15.12 5.26 17.57
N MET A 275 14.92 3.97 17.29
CA MET A 275 15.39 2.89 18.16
C MET A 275 16.92 2.88 18.28
N LYS A 276 17.64 3.03 17.16
CA LYS A 276 19.12 3.15 17.16
C LYS A 276 19.58 4.34 17.99
N GLN A 277 18.95 5.49 17.82
CA GLN A 277 19.27 6.69 18.60
C GLN A 277 19.07 6.47 20.10
N GLN A 278 17.97 5.81 20.52
CA GLN A 278 17.76 5.47 21.93
C GLN A 278 18.84 4.52 22.48
N ILE A 279 19.27 3.55 21.68
CA ILE A 279 20.35 2.61 22.06
C ILE A 279 21.67 3.37 22.29
N GLU A 280 22.04 4.30 21.40
CA GLU A 280 23.25 5.09 21.57
C GLU A 280 23.19 5.98 22.83
N ILE A 281 22.06 6.66 23.07
CA ILE A 281 21.84 7.44 24.30
C ILE A 281 21.96 6.54 25.56
N ALA A 282 21.44 5.32 25.50
CA ALA A 282 21.53 4.38 26.62
C ALA A 282 22.99 3.94 26.90
N LYS A 283 23.77 3.69 25.84
CA LYS A 283 25.19 3.33 25.94
C LYS A 283 26.02 4.47 26.54
N GLU A 284 25.77 5.70 26.15
CA GLU A 284 26.45 6.87 26.71
C GLU A 284 26.15 7.08 28.20
N LYS A 285 24.92 6.83 28.64
CA LYS A 285 24.51 6.99 30.04
C LYS A 285 24.99 5.89 30.96
N LYS A 286 25.11 4.66 30.47
CA LYS A 286 25.56 3.50 31.23
C LYS A 286 26.42 2.59 30.35
N PRO A 287 27.73 2.54 30.57
CA PRO A 287 28.60 1.56 29.91
C PRO A 287 28.09 0.14 30.18
N ALA A 288 28.15 -0.70 29.14
CA ALA A 288 27.75 -2.10 29.26
C ALA A 288 28.70 -2.83 30.24
N ASP A 289 28.14 -3.50 31.23
CA ASP A 289 28.82 -4.37 32.17
C ASP A 289 28.10 -5.73 32.18
N LEU A 290 28.66 -6.68 31.43
CA LEU A 290 28.09 -8.01 31.29
C LEU A 290 28.10 -8.78 32.61
N ASP A 291 29.19 -8.67 33.41
CA ASP A 291 29.28 -9.37 34.68
C ASP A 291 28.23 -8.89 35.67
N ARG A 292 28.02 -7.59 35.72
CA ARG A 292 26.97 -7.00 36.54
C ARG A 292 25.57 -7.42 36.06
N LEU A 293 25.35 -7.48 34.75
CA LEU A 293 24.09 -7.93 34.19
C LEU A 293 23.78 -9.41 34.53
N LEU A 294 24.80 -10.28 34.42
CA LEU A 294 24.67 -11.71 34.71
C LEU A 294 24.49 -11.98 36.21
N ARG A 295 25.16 -11.22 37.07
CA ARG A 295 25.03 -11.36 38.54
C ARG A 295 23.73 -10.77 39.07
N GLY A 296 23.18 -9.75 38.38
CA GLY A 296 22.01 -9.01 38.88
C GLY A 296 22.33 -8.12 40.08
N ASN A 297 21.27 -7.67 40.77
CA ASN A 297 21.41 -6.84 41.98
C ASN A 297 21.33 -7.66 43.28
N GLU A 298 20.87 -8.90 43.22
CA GLU A 298 20.73 -9.80 44.36
C GLU A 298 21.78 -10.89 44.29
N VAL A 299 22.97 -10.61 44.85
CA VAL A 299 24.13 -11.52 44.87
C VAL A 299 24.39 -11.91 46.31
N TRP A 300 24.57 -13.17 46.55
CA TRP A 300 25.09 -13.69 47.83
C TRP A 300 26.34 -14.51 47.58
N THR A 301 27.28 -14.39 48.48
CA THR A 301 28.57 -15.08 48.40
C THR A 301 28.58 -16.22 49.41
N ILE A 302 28.95 -17.41 48.96
CA ILE A 302 29.19 -18.53 49.86
C ILE A 302 30.60 -18.33 50.42
N ALA A 303 30.71 -18.21 51.76
CA ALA A 303 31.96 -18.12 52.46
C ALA A 303 32.67 -19.48 52.54
#